data_6c2327b47260b0363fd617034e704b3b
#
_entry.id   6c2327b47260b0363fd617034e704b3b
#
_cell.length_a   1.000
_cell.length_b   1.000
_cell.length_c   1.000
_cell.angle_alpha   90.00
_cell.angle_beta   90.00
_cell.angle_gamma   90.00
#
_symmetry.space_group_name_H-M   'P 1'
#
loop_
_entity.id
_entity.type
_entity.pdbx_description
1 polymer ?
#
loop_
_entity_poly.entity_id
_entity_poly.type
_entity_poly.pdbx_seq_one_letter_code
_entity_poly.pdbx_strand_id
1 'polypeptide(L)'
;MKIYEVLLSDETAEILIALSRDWEAEGNCHGYRANDRSDLEGSRVFLAEEDGAVVGYLFGHSYRAKTGSSVMAQDTPCFEVEELYVVPARRSCGAGRALFRFAQAAVSPGADFITLSTATKNWRAILHFYIDELGLDFWDARLFLKTR
;
A
#
# COMPACT_ATOMS: atom_id res chain seq x y z
N MET A 1 9.51 -12.34 12.34
CA MET A 1 9.33 -11.45 11.15
C MET A 1 9.97 -10.10 11.44
N LYS A 2 10.74 -9.62 10.49
CA LYS A 2 11.44 -8.33 10.58
C LYS A 2 10.78 -7.33 9.63
N ILE A 3 10.47 -6.14 10.13
CA ILE A 3 9.95 -5.03 9.33
C ILE A 3 10.99 -3.91 9.34
N TYR A 4 11.29 -3.34 8.18
CA TYR A 4 12.27 -2.26 8.08
C TYR A 4 12.04 -1.41 6.84
N GLU A 5 12.50 -0.16 6.91
CA GLU A 5 12.57 0.73 5.75
C GLU A 5 13.89 0.51 5.03
N VAL A 6 13.86 0.57 3.71
CA VAL A 6 15.03 0.38 2.86
C VAL A 6 15.06 1.45 1.77
N LEU A 7 16.27 1.87 1.39
CA LEU A 7 16.43 2.72 0.23
C LEU A 7 16.13 1.94 -1.06
N LEU A 8 15.48 2.60 -1.99
CA LEU A 8 15.22 2.02 -3.30
C LEU A 8 16.54 1.87 -4.05
N SER A 9 16.97 0.63 -4.20
CA SER A 9 18.13 0.21 -4.99
C SER A 9 17.67 -0.66 -6.14
N ASP A 10 18.57 -1.02 -7.05
CA ASP A 10 18.23 -1.96 -8.13
C ASP A 10 17.79 -3.30 -7.57
N GLU A 11 18.46 -3.80 -6.53
CA GLU A 11 18.11 -5.05 -5.86
C GLU A 11 16.72 -4.97 -5.24
N THR A 12 16.42 -3.92 -4.48
CA THR A 12 15.10 -3.72 -3.88
C THR A 12 14.01 -3.59 -4.94
N ALA A 13 14.26 -2.84 -6.01
CA ALA A 13 13.33 -2.71 -7.11
C ALA A 13 13.02 -4.06 -7.77
N GLU A 14 14.01 -4.89 -8.00
CA GLU A 14 13.82 -6.23 -8.57
C GLU A 14 12.94 -7.11 -7.68
N ILE A 15 13.13 -7.04 -6.36
CA ILE A 15 12.29 -7.78 -5.40
C ILE A 15 10.83 -7.31 -5.50
N LEU A 16 10.59 -6.01 -5.46
CA LEU A 16 9.21 -5.46 -5.53
C LEU A 16 8.55 -5.78 -6.87
N ILE A 17 9.28 -5.64 -7.97
CA ILE A 17 8.76 -5.95 -9.31
C ILE A 17 8.38 -7.44 -9.40
N ALA A 18 9.23 -8.34 -8.92
CA ALA A 18 8.93 -9.78 -8.92
C ALA A 18 7.67 -10.10 -8.12
N LEU A 19 7.54 -9.54 -6.90
CA LEU A 19 6.36 -9.73 -6.06
C LEU A 19 5.11 -9.10 -6.69
N SER A 20 5.24 -7.98 -7.39
CA SER A 20 4.11 -7.36 -8.07
C SER A 20 3.62 -8.18 -9.27
N ARG A 21 4.51 -8.94 -9.93
CA ARG A 21 4.12 -9.90 -10.96
C ARG A 21 3.30 -11.05 -10.39
N ASP A 22 3.67 -11.54 -9.21
CA ASP A 22 2.89 -12.54 -8.50
C ASP A 22 1.50 -12.00 -8.14
N TRP A 23 1.42 -10.74 -7.71
CA TRP A 23 0.15 -10.08 -7.43
C TRP A 23 -0.71 -9.96 -8.69
N GLU A 24 -0.15 -9.51 -9.80
CA GLU A 24 -0.87 -9.43 -11.09
C GLU A 24 -1.44 -10.79 -11.48
N ALA A 25 -0.68 -11.86 -11.29
CA ALA A 25 -1.10 -13.22 -11.62
C ALA A 25 -2.27 -13.72 -10.76
N GLU A 26 -2.48 -13.16 -9.56
CA GLU A 26 -3.62 -13.50 -8.70
C GLU A 26 -4.96 -13.00 -9.28
N GLY A 27 -4.95 -11.95 -10.10
CA GLY A 27 -6.15 -11.43 -10.76
C GLY A 27 -7.22 -10.88 -9.81
N ASN A 28 -6.84 -10.45 -8.61
CA ASN A 28 -7.78 -10.05 -7.55
C ASN A 28 -8.05 -8.54 -7.46
N CYS A 29 -7.51 -7.76 -8.39
CA CYS A 29 -7.74 -6.32 -8.47
C CYS A 29 -8.14 -5.90 -9.88
N HIS A 30 -9.03 -4.90 -9.96
CA HIS A 30 -9.41 -4.32 -11.25
C HIS A 30 -8.26 -3.46 -11.78
N GLY A 31 -7.82 -3.73 -13.02
CA GLY A 31 -6.83 -2.91 -13.72
C GLY A 31 -5.42 -2.94 -13.15
N TYR A 32 -5.11 -3.88 -12.26
CA TYR A 32 -3.76 -4.00 -11.71
C TYR A 32 -2.78 -4.54 -12.75
N ARG A 33 -1.64 -3.88 -12.87
CA ARG A 33 -0.47 -4.36 -13.62
C ARG A 33 0.76 -4.37 -12.72
N ALA A 34 1.67 -5.29 -12.96
CA ALA A 34 2.95 -5.33 -12.26
C ALA A 34 3.73 -4.02 -12.45
N ASN A 35 4.50 -3.65 -11.43
CA ASN A 35 5.32 -2.46 -11.47
C ASN A 35 6.53 -2.62 -12.41
N ASP A 36 6.94 -1.53 -13.01
CA ASP A 36 8.27 -1.36 -13.56
C ASP A 36 9.11 -0.44 -12.66
N ARG A 37 10.36 -0.19 -13.05
CA ARG A 37 11.26 0.64 -12.24
C ARG A 37 10.70 2.07 -12.06
N SER A 38 10.09 2.63 -13.09
CA SER A 38 9.59 4.00 -13.05
C SER A 38 8.43 4.18 -12.06
N ASP A 39 7.64 3.14 -11.83
CA ASP A 39 6.55 3.16 -10.85
C ASP A 39 7.06 3.31 -9.41
N LEU A 40 8.28 2.90 -9.16
CA LEU A 40 8.87 2.87 -7.81
C LEU A 40 9.71 4.12 -7.49
N GLU A 41 10.10 4.90 -8.48
CA GLU A 41 10.97 6.06 -8.29
C GLU A 41 10.34 7.09 -7.34
N GLY A 42 11.18 7.61 -6.41
CA GLY A 42 10.74 8.59 -5.42
C GLY A 42 9.93 8.00 -4.27
N SER A 43 9.68 6.70 -4.26
CA SER A 43 8.93 6.04 -3.20
C SER A 43 9.76 5.76 -1.96
N ARG A 44 9.11 5.79 -0.80
CA ARG A 44 9.61 5.16 0.42
C ARG A 44 9.17 3.72 0.43
N VAL A 45 10.07 2.82 0.79
CA VAL A 45 9.86 1.37 0.69
C VAL A 45 10.05 0.73 2.06
N PHE A 46 9.08 -0.08 2.44
CA PHE A 46 9.08 -0.85 3.69
C PHE A 46 8.93 -2.33 3.35
N LEU A 47 9.76 -3.17 3.96
CA LEU A 47 9.79 -4.60 3.69
C LEU A 47 9.44 -5.41 4.93
N ALA A 48 8.77 -6.52 4.73
CA ALA A 48 8.60 -7.58 5.71
C ALA A 48 9.44 -8.78 5.29
N GLU A 49 10.31 -9.25 6.19
CA GLU A 49 11.22 -10.35 5.94
C GLU A 49 11.02 -11.46 6.97
N GLU A 50 11.00 -12.68 6.51
CA GLU A 50 10.91 -13.87 7.36
C GLU A 50 11.82 -14.95 6.79
N ASP A 51 12.64 -15.54 7.65
CA ASP A 51 13.60 -16.60 7.27
C ASP A 51 14.51 -16.21 6.09
N GLY A 52 14.92 -14.94 6.05
CA GLY A 52 15.82 -14.40 5.01
C GLY A 52 15.14 -14.08 3.69
N ALA A 53 13.83 -14.21 3.58
CA ALA A 53 13.09 -13.89 2.37
C ALA A 53 12.10 -12.75 2.60
N VAL A 54 11.97 -11.86 1.61
CA VAL A 54 10.94 -10.80 1.64
C VAL A 54 9.58 -11.43 1.38
N VAL A 55 8.68 -11.30 2.34
CA VAL A 55 7.33 -11.88 2.28
C VAL A 55 6.24 -10.83 2.08
N GLY A 56 6.60 -9.56 2.08
CA GLY A 56 5.67 -8.47 1.83
C GLY A 56 6.36 -7.13 1.71
N TYR A 57 5.66 -6.17 1.15
CA TYR A 57 6.15 -4.79 1.03
C TYR A 57 5.00 -3.79 1.16
N LEU A 58 5.37 -2.59 1.53
CA LEU A 58 4.55 -1.40 1.39
C LEU A 58 5.42 -0.32 0.75
N PHE A 59 4.92 0.35 -0.28
CA PHE A 59 5.56 1.55 -0.76
C PHE A 59 4.55 2.66 -1.03
N GLY A 60 5.04 3.87 -1.01
CA GLY A 60 4.24 5.05 -1.24
C GLY A 60 5.10 6.30 -1.29
N HIS A 61 4.46 7.43 -1.43
CA HIS A 61 5.16 8.71 -1.56
C HIS A 61 4.44 9.84 -0.81
N SER A 62 5.22 10.84 -0.42
CA SER A 62 4.71 12.07 0.17
C SER A 62 4.14 12.98 -0.92
N TYR A 63 3.05 13.68 -0.59
CA TYR A 63 2.46 14.69 -1.45
C TYR A 63 1.78 15.77 -0.61
N ARG A 64 1.36 16.84 -1.26
CA ARG A 64 0.52 17.87 -0.65
C ARG A 64 -0.83 17.91 -1.34
N ALA A 65 -1.90 18.03 -0.58
CA ALA A 65 -3.25 18.13 -1.11
C ALA A 65 -3.35 19.31 -2.07
N LYS A 66 -3.67 19.05 -3.34
CA LYS A 66 -3.76 20.09 -4.38
C LYS A 66 -4.94 21.03 -4.16
N THR A 67 -6.05 20.48 -3.67
CA THR A 67 -7.28 21.25 -3.38
C THR A 67 -7.79 20.90 -1.99
N GLY A 68 -8.46 21.83 -1.35
CA GLY A 68 -9.16 21.56 -0.10
C GLY A 68 -10.37 20.67 -0.32
N SER A 69 -10.72 19.88 0.69
CA SER A 69 -11.87 19.01 0.72
C SER A 69 -12.49 18.99 2.12
N SER A 70 -13.55 18.22 2.30
CA SER A 70 -14.10 17.98 3.64
C SER A 70 -13.19 17.18 4.55
N VAL A 71 -12.19 16.48 3.99
CA VAL A 71 -11.23 15.66 4.73
C VAL A 71 -10.03 16.48 5.17
N MET A 72 -9.48 17.33 4.29
CA MET A 72 -8.27 18.08 4.58
C MET A 72 -8.21 19.40 3.82
N ALA A 73 -7.48 20.37 4.37
CA ALA A 73 -7.22 21.64 3.71
C ALA A 73 -6.24 21.51 2.55
N GLN A 74 -6.27 22.48 1.63
CA GLN A 74 -5.25 22.61 0.59
C GLN A 74 -3.85 22.68 1.20
N ASP A 75 -2.86 22.13 0.52
CA ASP A 75 -1.45 22.05 0.95
C ASP A 75 -1.18 21.20 2.20
N THR A 76 -2.16 20.46 2.70
CA THR A 76 -1.93 19.52 3.79
C THR A 76 -0.89 18.47 3.38
N PRO A 77 0.17 18.26 4.18
CA PRO A 77 1.16 17.22 3.89
C PRO A 77 0.58 15.84 4.14
N CYS A 78 0.71 14.98 3.17
CA CYS A 78 0.13 13.63 3.16
C CYS A 78 1.17 12.60 2.72
N PHE A 79 0.89 11.35 3.06
CA PHE A 79 1.58 10.19 2.49
C PHE A 79 0.56 9.26 1.85
N GLU A 80 0.75 8.93 0.57
CA GLU A 80 -0.09 7.97 -0.12
C GLU A 80 0.57 6.60 -0.12
N VAL A 81 -0.13 5.60 0.43
CA VAL A 81 0.23 4.21 0.26
C VAL A 81 -0.21 3.77 -1.14
N GLU A 82 0.76 3.51 -2.00
CA GLU A 82 0.47 3.06 -3.36
C GLU A 82 0.18 1.57 -3.40
N GLU A 83 0.98 0.79 -2.69
CA GLU A 83 0.79 -0.65 -2.62
C GLU A 83 1.14 -1.20 -1.25
N LEU A 84 0.35 -2.16 -0.81
CA LEU A 84 0.63 -3.01 0.33
C LEU A 84 0.35 -4.46 -0.09
N TYR A 85 1.38 -5.26 -0.16
CA TYR A 85 1.30 -6.64 -0.61
C TYR A 85 1.96 -7.60 0.38
N VAL A 86 1.33 -8.72 0.61
CA VAL A 86 1.87 -9.85 1.39
C VAL A 86 1.67 -11.11 0.57
N VAL A 87 2.71 -11.93 0.46
CA VAL A 87 2.61 -13.21 -0.25
C VAL A 87 1.48 -14.07 0.33
N PRO A 88 0.73 -14.81 -0.51
CA PRO A 88 -0.45 -15.56 -0.05
C PRO A 88 -0.19 -16.45 1.16
N ALA A 89 0.95 -17.14 1.20
CA ALA A 89 1.30 -18.05 2.29
C ALA A 89 1.53 -17.36 3.65
N ARG A 90 1.65 -16.04 3.68
CA ARG A 90 1.88 -15.25 4.90
C ARG A 90 0.76 -14.26 5.21
N ARG A 91 -0.36 -14.36 4.50
CA ARG A 91 -1.56 -13.56 4.80
C ARG A 91 -2.24 -14.06 6.07
N SER A 92 -2.98 -13.16 6.72
CA SER A 92 -3.69 -13.43 7.98
C SER A 92 -2.77 -13.82 9.16
N CYS A 93 -1.48 -13.53 9.04
CA CYS A 93 -0.48 -13.73 10.09
C CYS A 93 0.02 -12.42 10.71
N GLY A 94 -0.63 -11.30 10.41
CA GLY A 94 -0.27 -9.98 10.94
C GLY A 94 0.80 -9.23 10.16
N ALA A 95 1.32 -9.76 9.05
CA ALA A 95 2.38 -9.11 8.26
C ALA A 95 1.92 -7.77 7.66
N GLY A 96 0.72 -7.72 7.09
CA GLY A 96 0.16 -6.49 6.53
C GLY A 96 -0.06 -5.41 7.58
N ARG A 97 -0.58 -5.79 8.75
CA ARG A 97 -0.74 -4.89 9.90
C ARG A 97 0.62 -4.35 10.36
N ALA A 98 1.62 -5.21 10.51
CA ALA A 98 2.95 -4.82 10.95
C ALA A 98 3.60 -3.85 9.95
N LEU A 99 3.52 -4.12 8.66
CA LEU A 99 4.00 -3.23 7.60
C LEU A 99 3.32 -1.86 7.68
N PHE A 100 2.00 -1.83 7.75
CA PHE A 100 1.25 -0.57 7.81
C PHE A 100 1.62 0.24 9.05
N ARG A 101 1.64 -0.38 10.22
CA ARG A 101 1.97 0.31 11.49
C ARG A 101 3.40 0.84 11.50
N PHE A 102 4.34 0.08 10.96
CA PHE A 102 5.73 0.54 10.84
C PHE A 102 5.82 1.76 9.90
N ALA A 103 5.20 1.67 8.71
CA ALA A 103 5.17 2.78 7.78
C ALA A 103 4.48 4.01 8.38
N GLN A 104 3.34 3.84 9.04
CA GLN A 104 2.63 4.91 9.74
C GLN A 104 3.54 5.65 10.72
N ALA A 105 4.24 4.91 11.57
CA ALA A 105 5.18 5.53 12.53
C ALA A 105 6.31 6.28 11.83
N ALA A 106 6.82 5.73 10.73
CA ALA A 106 7.92 6.34 9.98
C ALA A 106 7.52 7.61 9.23
N VAL A 107 6.29 7.67 8.69
CA VAL A 107 5.84 8.83 7.88
C VAL A 107 5.15 9.92 8.70
N SER A 108 4.60 9.58 9.87
CA SER A 108 3.82 10.52 10.70
C SER A 108 4.53 11.83 11.05
N PRO A 109 5.85 11.90 11.23
CA PRO A 109 6.50 13.18 11.47
C PRO A 109 6.38 14.19 10.33
N GLY A 110 6.18 13.72 9.09
CA GLY A 110 6.09 14.57 7.89
C GLY A 110 4.74 14.56 7.19
N ALA A 111 3.75 13.85 7.73
CA ALA A 111 2.45 13.72 7.09
C ALA A 111 1.31 13.80 8.11
N ASP A 112 0.33 14.66 7.84
CA ASP A 112 -0.87 14.80 8.69
C ASP A 112 -1.90 13.73 8.36
N PHE A 113 -1.89 13.20 7.13
CA PHE A 113 -2.78 12.14 6.68
C PHE A 113 -2.03 11.07 5.92
N ILE A 114 -2.47 9.83 6.10
CA ILE A 114 -2.14 8.71 5.21
C ILE A 114 -3.38 8.43 4.38
N THR A 115 -3.22 8.38 3.08
CA THR A 115 -4.30 8.10 2.13
C THR A 115 -3.98 6.86 1.32
N LEU A 116 -5.01 6.17 0.89
CA LEU A 116 -4.89 5.07 -0.06
C LEU A 116 -6.23 4.86 -0.76
N SER A 117 -6.16 4.20 -1.90
CA SER A 117 -7.35 3.70 -2.59
C SER A 117 -7.12 2.24 -2.96
N THR A 118 -8.20 1.51 -3.17
CA THR A 118 -8.12 0.11 -3.54
C THR A 118 -9.14 -0.22 -4.63
N ALA A 119 -8.73 -1.04 -5.59
CA ALA A 119 -9.59 -1.59 -6.62
C ALA A 119 -9.76 -3.12 -6.47
N THR A 120 -9.60 -3.62 -5.26
CA THR A 120 -9.71 -5.04 -4.96
C THR A 120 -11.09 -5.60 -5.25
N LYS A 121 -11.14 -6.81 -5.80
CA LYS A 121 -12.39 -7.58 -5.95
C LYS A 121 -12.85 -8.15 -4.61
N ASN A 122 -11.95 -8.32 -3.66
CA ASN A 122 -12.24 -8.80 -2.30
C ASN A 122 -12.40 -7.61 -1.34
N TRP A 123 -13.28 -6.68 -1.69
CA TRP A 123 -13.42 -5.42 -0.97
C TRP A 123 -13.93 -5.59 0.47
N ARG A 124 -14.74 -6.60 0.77
CA ARG A 124 -15.22 -6.85 2.14
C ARG A 124 -14.06 -7.11 3.09
N ALA A 125 -13.17 -8.03 2.73
CA ALA A 125 -12.01 -8.35 3.56
C ALA A 125 -11.02 -7.20 3.63
N ILE A 126 -10.78 -6.49 2.53
CA ILE A 126 -9.81 -5.39 2.48
C ILE A 126 -10.32 -4.16 3.24
N LEU A 127 -11.60 -3.80 3.12
CA LEU A 127 -12.16 -2.71 3.91
C LEU A 127 -12.24 -3.06 5.40
N HIS A 128 -12.53 -4.30 5.74
CA HIS A 128 -12.44 -4.78 7.12
C HIS A 128 -11.04 -4.57 7.68
N PHE A 129 -10.02 -4.95 6.92
CA PHE A 129 -8.62 -4.76 7.31
C PHE A 129 -8.27 -3.29 7.54
N TYR A 130 -8.55 -2.42 6.56
CA TYR A 130 -8.18 -1.00 6.68
C TYR A 130 -9.04 -0.25 7.69
N ILE A 131 -10.34 -0.46 7.72
CA ILE A 131 -11.27 0.31 8.56
C ILE A 131 -11.36 -0.28 9.96
N ASP A 132 -11.68 -1.58 10.08
CA ASP A 132 -11.94 -2.19 11.39
C ASP A 132 -10.66 -2.52 12.15
N GLU A 133 -9.65 -3.05 11.44
CA GLU A 133 -8.40 -3.44 12.10
C GLU A 133 -7.38 -2.30 12.22
N LEU A 134 -7.23 -1.48 11.18
CA LEU A 134 -6.24 -0.40 11.17
C LEU A 134 -6.81 0.96 11.59
N GLY A 135 -8.13 1.14 11.56
CA GLY A 135 -8.78 2.35 12.03
C GLY A 135 -8.81 3.49 11.02
N LEU A 136 -8.69 3.19 9.72
CA LEU A 136 -8.85 4.23 8.69
C LEU A 136 -10.33 4.63 8.57
N ASP A 137 -10.55 5.89 8.24
CA ASP A 137 -11.88 6.41 7.94
C ASP A 137 -12.20 6.24 6.46
N PHE A 138 -13.47 5.99 6.15
CA PHE A 138 -13.94 5.87 4.78
C PHE A 138 -14.10 7.27 4.17
N TRP A 139 -13.51 7.49 3.00
CA TRP A 139 -13.62 8.76 2.28
C TRP A 139 -14.67 8.68 1.17
N ASP A 140 -14.45 7.83 0.16
CA ASP A 140 -15.37 7.68 -0.97
C ASP A 140 -15.26 6.30 -1.61
N ALA A 141 -16.18 6.00 -2.52
CA ALA A 141 -16.17 4.77 -3.29
C ALA A 141 -16.72 4.98 -4.70
N ARG A 142 -16.22 4.17 -5.64
CA ARG A 142 -16.79 4.05 -6.98
C ARG A 142 -17.34 2.66 -7.17
N LEU A 143 -18.56 2.59 -7.70
CA LEU A 143 -19.24 1.33 -8.00
C LEU A 143 -19.67 1.35 -9.46
N PHE A 144 -19.83 0.16 -10.03
CA PHE A 144 -20.31 0.04 -11.40
C PHE A 144 -21.32 -1.09 -11.54
N LEU A 145 -22.20 -0.94 -12.51
CA LEU A 145 -23.14 -1.98 -12.94
C LEU A 145 -23.08 -2.08 -14.46
N LYS A 146 -22.71 -3.26 -14.97
CA LYS A 146 -22.77 -3.51 -16.41
C LYS A 146 -24.22 -3.80 -16.81
N THR A 147 -24.74 -3.02 -17.77
CA THR A 147 -26.16 -3.14 -18.21
C THR A 147 -26.32 -3.88 -19.54
N ARG A 148 -25.23 -4.21 -20.20
CA ARG A 148 -25.24 -4.95 -21.48
C ARG A 148 -24.08 -5.92 -21.61
#